data_bb40c3225b4d74ef706246d0a9f618a6
#
_entry.id   bb40c3225b4d74ef706246d0a9f618a6
#
_cell.length_a   1.000
_cell.length_b   1.000
_cell.length_c   1.000
_cell.angle_alpha   90.00
_cell.angle_beta   90.00
_cell.angle_gamma   90.00
#
_symmetry.space_group_name_H-M   'P 1'
#
loop_
_entity.id
_entity.type
_entity.pdbx_description
1 polymer ?
#
loop_
_entity_poly.entity_id
_entity_poly.type
_entity_poly.pdbx_seq_one_letter_code
_entity_poly.pdbx_strand_id
1 'polypeptide(L)'
;MYDWSAYSQKLRSDVLTDRGKWEREGANNMDYLQIEKVIGREILDSRGNPTVEAEVYLIDGTVGRGTAPSGASTGEFEALELRDGDKDRYLGKGVQKAVENINTVINDALIDMDASDIYAIDKAMIDADGTKDKSKLGANAILAVSIACCRAAATALDIPLYRFLGGVSGNRLPVPMMNILNGGAHAANTVD
;
A
#
# COMPACT_ATOMS: atom_id res chain seq x y z
N MET A 1 -29.19 -30.98 -26.64
CA MET A 1 -29.46 -30.62 -25.24
C MET A 1 -28.21 -30.98 -24.47
N TYR A 2 -27.39 -29.99 -24.08
CA TYR A 2 -26.14 -30.22 -23.37
C TYR A 2 -26.45 -30.61 -21.91
N ASP A 3 -25.90 -31.74 -21.47
CA ASP A 3 -26.06 -32.21 -20.08
C ASP A 3 -25.13 -31.45 -19.14
N TRP A 4 -25.65 -30.36 -18.59
CA TRP A 4 -24.96 -29.53 -17.63
C TRP A 4 -24.69 -30.25 -16.29
N SER A 5 -25.39 -31.33 -15.98
CA SER A 5 -25.20 -32.08 -14.74
C SER A 5 -23.93 -32.92 -14.79
N ALA A 6 -23.67 -33.58 -15.91
CA ALA A 6 -22.44 -34.34 -16.14
C ALA A 6 -21.22 -33.44 -16.22
N TYR A 7 -21.34 -32.23 -16.84
CA TYR A 7 -20.27 -31.24 -16.90
C TYR A 7 -19.91 -30.67 -15.52
N SER A 8 -20.92 -30.37 -14.70
CA SER A 8 -20.71 -29.87 -13.34
C SER A 8 -20.10 -30.91 -12.39
N GLN A 9 -20.47 -32.20 -12.56
CA GLN A 9 -19.86 -33.29 -11.79
C GLN A 9 -18.39 -33.51 -12.17
N LYS A 10 -18.07 -33.44 -13.47
CA LYS A 10 -16.71 -33.57 -13.96
C LYS A 10 -15.82 -32.41 -13.46
N LEU A 11 -16.32 -31.15 -13.52
CA LEU A 11 -15.62 -29.99 -12.96
C LEU A 11 -15.35 -30.14 -11.46
N ARG A 12 -16.30 -30.67 -10.70
CA ARG A 12 -16.12 -30.92 -9.25
C ARG A 12 -15.09 -32.01 -8.98
N SER A 13 -15.08 -33.09 -9.77
CA SER A 13 -14.08 -34.16 -9.62
C SER A 13 -12.67 -33.68 -10.00
N ASP A 14 -12.56 -32.91 -11.08
CA ASP A 14 -11.29 -32.38 -11.54
C ASP A 14 -10.72 -31.34 -10.54
N VAL A 15 -11.56 -30.48 -9.98
CA VAL A 15 -11.17 -29.53 -8.92
C VAL A 15 -10.78 -30.22 -7.61
N LEU A 16 -11.46 -31.33 -7.23
CA LEU A 16 -11.13 -32.08 -6.02
C LEU A 16 -9.88 -32.94 -6.17
N THR A 17 -9.62 -33.50 -7.37
CA THR A 17 -8.36 -34.23 -7.65
C THR A 17 -7.18 -33.29 -7.81
N ASP A 18 -7.38 -32.11 -8.40
CA ASP A 18 -6.35 -31.06 -8.48
C ASP A 18 -6.04 -30.47 -7.10
N ARG A 19 -7.03 -30.22 -6.23
CA ARG A 19 -6.80 -29.76 -4.86
C ARG A 19 -5.85 -30.68 -4.10
N GLY A 20 -6.04 -31.99 -4.16
CA GLY A 20 -5.17 -32.95 -3.50
C GLY A 20 -3.76 -33.04 -4.13
N LYS A 21 -3.60 -32.61 -5.38
CA LYS A 21 -2.31 -32.48 -6.06
C LYS A 21 -1.63 -31.18 -5.70
N TRP A 22 -2.41 -30.07 -5.66
CA TRP A 22 -1.95 -28.76 -5.21
C TRP A 22 -1.50 -28.77 -3.73
N GLU A 23 -2.24 -29.46 -2.84
CA GLU A 23 -1.85 -29.60 -1.43
C GLU A 23 -0.59 -30.43 -1.22
N ARG A 24 -0.19 -31.30 -2.18
CA ARG A 24 1.01 -32.14 -2.09
C ARG A 24 2.24 -31.57 -2.79
N GLU A 25 2.04 -30.76 -3.83
CA GLU A 25 3.13 -30.12 -4.59
C GLU A 25 3.25 -28.63 -4.31
N GLY A 26 2.27 -28.02 -3.67
CA GLY A 26 2.08 -26.58 -3.55
C GLY A 26 2.11 -26.02 -2.13
N ALA A 27 2.67 -26.76 -1.18
CA ALA A 27 2.87 -26.15 0.16
C ALA A 27 3.86 -24.98 0.15
N ASN A 28 4.53 -24.68 -0.99
CA ASN A 28 5.57 -23.66 -1.07
C ASN A 28 5.60 -22.85 -2.38
N ASN A 29 4.52 -22.71 -3.13
CA ASN A 29 4.61 -22.03 -4.44
C ASN A 29 4.15 -20.58 -4.44
N MET A 30 3.90 -19.96 -3.29
CA MET A 30 3.63 -18.51 -3.16
C MET A 30 4.67 -17.79 -2.29
N ASP A 31 5.77 -18.43 -1.94
CA ASP A 31 6.87 -17.80 -1.20
C ASP A 31 7.45 -16.57 -1.94
N TYR A 32 7.30 -16.51 -3.27
CA TYR A 32 7.80 -15.41 -4.08
C TYR A 32 7.11 -14.07 -3.79
N LEU A 33 5.92 -14.07 -3.16
CA LEU A 33 5.22 -12.86 -2.72
C LEU A 33 5.64 -12.40 -1.31
N GLN A 34 6.48 -13.17 -0.62
CA GLN A 34 6.94 -12.80 0.71
C GLN A 34 7.85 -11.59 0.68
N ILE A 35 7.66 -10.72 1.66
CA ILE A 35 8.46 -9.52 1.84
C ILE A 35 9.83 -9.91 2.40
N GLU A 36 10.89 -9.65 1.64
CA GLU A 36 12.28 -9.80 2.08
C GLU A 36 12.72 -8.62 2.95
N LYS A 37 12.36 -7.41 2.53
CA LYS A 37 12.70 -6.18 3.26
C LYS A 37 11.87 -4.99 2.80
N VAL A 38 11.80 -3.99 3.69
CA VAL A 38 11.19 -2.68 3.42
C VAL A 38 12.23 -1.59 3.65
N ILE A 39 12.37 -0.67 2.68
CA ILE A 39 13.32 0.44 2.75
C ILE A 39 12.57 1.77 2.60
N GLY A 40 12.70 2.65 3.59
CA GLY A 40 12.18 4.01 3.55
C GLY A 40 13.25 5.03 3.13
N ARG A 41 12.82 6.06 2.41
CA ARG A 41 13.65 7.22 2.05
C ARG A 41 12.87 8.51 2.20
N GLU A 42 13.58 9.58 2.49
CA GLU A 42 13.07 10.92 2.32
C GLU A 42 13.34 11.40 0.91
N ILE A 43 12.30 11.85 0.23
CA ILE A 43 12.37 12.46 -1.09
C ILE A 43 11.70 13.84 -1.07
N LEU A 44 11.78 14.60 -2.15
CA LEU A 44 11.09 15.89 -2.27
C LEU A 44 9.85 15.77 -3.15
N ASP A 45 8.76 16.38 -2.72
CA ASP A 45 7.54 16.52 -3.52
C ASP A 45 7.68 17.58 -4.62
N SER A 46 6.65 17.78 -5.43
CA SER A 46 6.66 18.77 -6.52
C SER A 46 6.78 20.23 -6.06
N ARG A 47 6.60 20.49 -4.76
CA ARG A 47 6.74 21.80 -4.13
C ARG A 47 8.09 21.97 -3.42
N GLY A 48 8.96 20.96 -3.47
CA GLY A 48 10.24 20.93 -2.78
C GLY A 48 10.14 20.64 -1.28
N ASN A 49 9.02 20.13 -0.78
CA ASN A 49 8.89 19.71 0.60
C ASN A 49 9.27 18.24 0.76
N PRO A 50 9.91 17.85 1.88
CA PRO A 50 10.16 16.46 2.18
C PRO A 50 8.89 15.62 2.24
N THR A 51 8.96 14.42 1.66
CA THR A 51 7.93 13.40 1.77
C THR A 51 8.55 12.00 1.87
N VAL A 52 7.74 11.01 2.23
CA VAL A 52 8.18 9.64 2.44
C VAL A 52 8.02 8.83 1.16
N GLU A 53 9.06 8.11 0.78
CA GLU A 53 9.02 7.01 -0.19
C GLU A 53 9.39 5.71 0.51
N ALA A 54 8.67 4.62 0.19
CA ALA A 54 9.00 3.26 0.61
C ALA A 54 9.23 2.37 -0.61
N GLU A 55 10.19 1.45 -0.51
CA GLU A 55 10.39 0.33 -1.41
C GLU A 55 10.19 -0.97 -0.65
N VAL A 56 9.38 -1.86 -1.20
CA VAL A 56 9.16 -3.22 -0.70
C VAL A 56 9.80 -4.19 -1.68
N TYR A 57 10.71 -5.01 -1.18
CA TYR A 57 11.41 -6.04 -1.92
C TYR A 57 10.79 -7.40 -1.59
N LEU A 58 10.44 -8.16 -2.61
CA LEU A 58 9.97 -9.52 -2.47
C LEU A 58 11.11 -10.52 -2.67
N ILE A 59 10.92 -11.74 -2.19
CA ILE A 59 11.95 -12.82 -2.28
C ILE A 59 12.34 -13.14 -3.73
N ASP A 60 11.42 -12.97 -4.70
CA ASP A 60 11.69 -13.16 -6.12
C ASP A 60 12.50 -12.02 -6.77
N GLY A 61 12.84 -10.99 -5.99
CA GLY A 61 13.53 -9.78 -6.45
C GLY A 61 12.61 -8.70 -7.02
N THR A 62 11.29 -8.91 -7.03
CA THR A 62 10.32 -7.86 -7.40
C THR A 62 10.37 -6.72 -6.40
N VAL A 63 10.29 -5.48 -6.91
CA VAL A 63 10.29 -4.27 -6.08
C VAL A 63 9.06 -3.42 -6.36
N GLY A 64 8.31 -3.11 -5.32
CA GLY A 64 7.24 -2.12 -5.36
C GLY A 64 7.65 -0.82 -4.69
N ARG A 65 7.24 0.32 -5.24
CA ARG A 65 7.54 1.64 -4.69
C ARG A 65 6.26 2.42 -4.38
N GLY A 66 6.18 3.00 -3.19
CA GLY A 66 5.08 3.83 -2.75
C GLY A 66 5.56 5.17 -2.19
N THR A 67 4.81 6.22 -2.45
CA THR A 67 5.08 7.56 -1.91
C THR A 67 3.83 8.11 -1.24
N ALA A 68 3.99 8.87 -0.17
CA ALA A 68 2.89 9.47 0.58
C ALA A 68 3.05 11.00 0.62
N PRO A 69 2.71 11.71 -0.47
CA PRO A 69 2.80 13.16 -0.49
C PRO A 69 1.78 13.80 0.45
N SER A 70 2.17 14.94 1.03
CA SER A 70 1.33 15.71 1.93
C SER A 70 0.21 16.44 1.20
N GLY A 71 -0.98 16.50 1.81
CA GLY A 71 -2.07 17.36 1.38
C GLY A 71 -1.77 18.86 1.58
N ALA A 72 -2.62 19.72 1.05
CA ALA A 72 -2.52 21.16 1.22
C ALA A 72 -3.20 21.65 2.52
N SER A 73 -4.16 20.91 3.04
CA SER A 73 -4.89 21.18 4.28
C SER A 73 -4.97 19.91 5.12
N THR A 74 -5.16 20.07 6.42
CA THR A 74 -5.35 18.97 7.37
C THR A 74 -6.72 19.09 8.03
N GLY A 75 -7.42 17.96 8.19
CA GLY A 75 -8.68 17.87 8.93
C GLY A 75 -8.45 17.44 10.38
N GLU A 76 -9.37 17.81 11.26
CA GLU A 76 -9.31 17.47 12.70
C GLU A 76 -9.28 15.94 12.95
N PHE A 77 -9.89 15.16 12.05
CA PHE A 77 -10.02 13.70 12.19
C PHE A 77 -9.06 12.90 11.30
N GLU A 78 -8.14 13.57 10.61
CA GLU A 78 -7.13 12.90 9.80
C GLU A 78 -6.10 12.18 10.68
N ALA A 79 -5.55 11.07 10.16
CA ALA A 79 -4.40 10.43 10.77
C ALA A 79 -3.17 11.33 10.67
N LEU A 80 -2.30 11.26 11.67
CA LEU A 80 -1.16 12.17 11.79
C LEU A 80 -0.08 11.90 10.75
N GLU A 81 0.26 12.91 9.97
CA GLU A 81 1.49 12.92 9.18
C GLU A 81 2.68 13.23 10.10
N LEU A 82 3.58 12.26 10.28
CA LEU A 82 4.72 12.41 11.16
C LEU A 82 5.81 13.29 10.51
N ARG A 83 6.07 14.44 11.14
CA ARG A 83 7.12 15.40 10.78
C ARG A 83 8.17 15.48 11.88
N ASP A 84 9.41 15.79 11.51
CA ASP A 84 10.54 15.84 12.47
C ASP A 84 10.41 17.01 13.46
N GLY A 85 9.85 18.14 13.01
CA GLY A 85 9.69 19.35 13.80
C GLY A 85 10.99 20.14 13.98
N ASP A 86 12.12 19.67 13.44
CA ASP A 86 13.42 20.35 13.47
C ASP A 86 13.41 21.56 12.52
N LYS A 87 13.39 22.76 13.09
CA LYS A 87 13.30 24.02 12.31
C LYS A 87 14.54 24.32 11.48
N ASP A 88 15.69 23.76 11.85
CA ASP A 88 16.94 23.94 11.11
C ASP A 88 17.00 23.08 9.85
N ARG A 89 16.05 22.13 9.72
CA ARG A 89 15.94 21.27 8.57
C ARG A 89 14.56 21.36 7.93
N TYR A 90 14.48 21.88 6.70
CA TYR A 90 13.23 22.07 5.95
C TYR A 90 12.14 22.80 6.74
N LEU A 91 12.52 23.73 7.62
CA LEU A 91 11.59 24.50 8.47
C LEU A 91 10.67 23.59 9.35
N GLY A 92 11.17 22.46 9.79
CA GLY A 92 10.42 21.48 10.59
C GLY A 92 9.67 20.41 9.78
N LYS A 93 9.72 20.48 8.45
CA LYS A 93 8.95 19.57 7.56
C LYS A 93 9.68 18.29 7.21
N GLY A 94 10.88 18.03 7.75
CA GLY A 94 11.61 16.77 7.56
C GLY A 94 10.77 15.56 7.94
N VAL A 95 11.06 14.38 7.37
CA VAL A 95 10.35 13.12 7.61
C VAL A 95 11.29 11.97 8.01
N GLN A 96 12.45 12.30 8.54
CA GLN A 96 13.45 11.29 8.91
C GLN A 96 12.95 10.32 9.98
N LYS A 97 12.14 10.79 10.95
CA LYS A 97 11.51 9.90 11.94
C LYS A 97 10.58 8.88 11.31
N ALA A 98 9.78 9.30 10.33
CA ALA A 98 8.91 8.39 9.59
C ALA A 98 9.73 7.39 8.75
N VAL A 99 10.82 7.84 8.13
CA VAL A 99 11.78 6.99 7.39
C VAL A 99 12.45 5.98 8.32
N GLU A 100 12.87 6.39 9.50
CA GLU A 100 13.46 5.50 10.51
C GLU A 100 12.44 4.43 10.96
N ASN A 101 11.18 4.82 11.19
CA ASN A 101 10.11 3.88 11.53
C ASN A 101 9.88 2.84 10.43
N ILE A 102 10.00 3.22 9.15
CA ILE A 102 9.91 2.27 8.03
C ILE A 102 11.07 1.29 8.07
N ASN A 103 12.31 1.80 8.22
CA ASN A 103 13.53 1.00 8.15
C ASN A 103 13.74 0.09 9.38
N THR A 104 12.95 0.28 10.44
CA THR A 104 13.05 -0.49 11.68
C THR A 104 11.72 -1.19 11.99
N VAL A 105 10.82 -0.53 12.69
CA VAL A 105 9.59 -1.13 13.23
C VAL A 105 8.70 -1.73 12.15
N ILE A 106 8.48 -1.00 11.04
CA ILE A 106 7.62 -1.49 9.96
C ILE A 106 8.31 -2.62 9.20
N ASN A 107 9.60 -2.49 8.87
CA ASN A 107 10.37 -3.56 8.25
C ASN A 107 10.28 -4.85 9.08
N ASP A 108 10.56 -4.78 10.38
CA ASP A 108 10.54 -5.96 11.26
C ASP A 108 9.15 -6.59 11.39
N ALA A 109 8.10 -5.78 11.31
CA ALA A 109 6.71 -6.25 11.39
C ALA A 109 6.24 -6.95 10.10
N LEU A 110 6.84 -6.66 8.95
CA LEU A 110 6.36 -7.12 7.64
C LEU A 110 7.24 -8.18 6.99
N ILE A 111 8.47 -8.42 7.46
CA ILE A 111 9.32 -9.50 6.94
C ILE A 111 8.54 -10.83 6.98
N ASP A 112 8.71 -11.65 5.94
CA ASP A 112 8.06 -12.94 5.72
C ASP A 112 6.53 -12.89 5.52
N MET A 113 5.89 -11.72 5.56
CA MET A 113 4.47 -11.58 5.24
C MET A 113 4.24 -11.62 3.73
N ASP A 114 3.09 -12.14 3.31
CA ASP A 114 2.65 -12.12 1.92
C ASP A 114 2.17 -10.71 1.52
N ALA A 115 2.88 -10.09 0.58
CA ALA A 115 2.57 -8.75 0.09
C ALA A 115 1.20 -8.64 -0.61
N SER A 116 0.59 -9.75 -1.01
CA SER A 116 -0.75 -9.75 -1.62
C SER A 116 -1.89 -9.67 -0.60
N ASP A 117 -1.63 -10.02 0.67
CA ASP A 117 -2.61 -9.86 1.76
C ASP A 117 -2.55 -8.44 2.35
N ILE A 118 -3.09 -7.47 1.58
CA ILE A 118 -3.06 -6.06 1.95
C ILE A 118 -3.73 -5.81 3.31
N TYR A 119 -4.78 -6.55 3.64
CA TYR A 119 -5.47 -6.39 4.93
C TYR A 119 -4.59 -6.82 6.10
N ALA A 120 -3.86 -7.93 5.97
CA ALA A 120 -2.91 -8.38 6.99
C ALA A 120 -1.73 -7.40 7.13
N ILE A 121 -1.19 -6.92 6.01
CA ILE A 121 -0.11 -5.92 5.95
C ILE A 121 -0.53 -4.62 6.67
N ASP A 122 -1.66 -4.05 6.28
CA ASP A 122 -2.15 -2.81 6.89
C ASP A 122 -2.44 -2.99 8.38
N LYS A 123 -3.03 -4.13 8.75
CA LYS A 123 -3.30 -4.44 10.15
C LYS A 123 -2.02 -4.58 10.97
N ALA A 124 -0.99 -5.25 10.46
CA ALA A 124 0.29 -5.39 11.16
C ALA A 124 0.92 -4.02 11.45
N MET A 125 0.91 -3.11 10.47
CA MET A 125 1.42 -1.75 10.66
C MET A 125 0.58 -0.93 11.66
N ILE A 126 -0.75 -1.04 11.61
CA ILE A 126 -1.67 -0.36 12.54
C ILE A 126 -1.49 -0.89 13.95
N ASP A 127 -1.35 -2.19 14.13
CA ASP A 127 -1.13 -2.81 15.43
C ASP A 127 0.26 -2.43 16.02
N ALA A 128 1.29 -2.33 15.18
CA ALA A 128 2.63 -1.86 15.58
C ALA A 128 2.65 -0.37 15.97
N ASP A 129 1.82 0.45 15.34
CA ASP A 129 1.60 1.84 15.75
C ASP A 129 0.87 1.90 17.09
N GLY A 130 -0.24 1.21 17.23
CA GLY A 130 -1.03 1.09 18.45
C GLY A 130 -1.74 2.37 18.88
N THR A 131 -1.68 3.47 18.12
CA THR A 131 -2.38 4.72 18.40
C THR A 131 -3.60 4.89 17.50
N LYS A 132 -4.57 5.68 17.94
CA LYS A 132 -5.80 5.92 17.17
C LYS A 132 -5.52 6.70 15.88
N ASP A 133 -4.60 7.65 15.94
CA ASP A 133 -4.29 8.63 14.89
C ASP A 133 -2.99 8.35 14.14
N LYS A 134 -2.36 7.18 14.38
CA LYS A 134 -1.08 6.75 13.80
C LYS A 134 0.08 7.70 14.13
N SER A 135 0.04 8.30 15.32
CA SER A 135 1.04 9.29 15.74
C SER A 135 2.40 8.71 16.09
N LYS A 136 2.51 7.39 16.34
CA LYS A 136 3.78 6.74 16.67
C LYS A 136 4.63 6.47 15.44
N LEU A 137 4.08 5.80 14.43
CA LEU A 137 4.80 5.47 13.20
C LEU A 137 4.66 6.55 12.12
N GLY A 138 3.53 7.22 12.11
CA GLY A 138 3.17 8.21 11.10
C GLY A 138 2.29 7.63 10.00
N ALA A 139 1.17 8.30 9.70
CA ALA A 139 0.28 7.90 8.61
C ALA A 139 0.98 7.91 7.26
N ASN A 140 1.92 8.83 7.05
CA ASN A 140 2.76 8.91 5.85
C ASN A 140 3.67 7.68 5.69
N ALA A 141 4.28 7.18 6.77
CA ALA A 141 5.07 5.95 6.73
C ALA A 141 4.21 4.74 6.39
N ILE A 142 3.09 4.55 7.09
CA ILE A 142 2.16 3.43 6.89
C ILE A 142 1.61 3.43 5.46
N LEU A 143 1.15 4.58 4.96
CA LEU A 143 0.57 4.70 3.62
C LEU A 143 1.60 4.44 2.52
N ALA A 144 2.81 4.97 2.64
CA ALA A 144 3.87 4.74 1.66
C ALA A 144 4.18 3.23 1.51
N VAL A 145 4.26 2.51 2.63
CA VAL A 145 4.53 1.06 2.64
C VAL A 145 3.33 0.28 2.10
N SER A 146 2.10 0.60 2.51
CA SER A 146 0.89 -0.05 1.98
C SER A 146 0.80 0.05 0.45
N ILE A 147 1.05 1.24 -0.12
CA ILE A 147 1.10 1.45 -1.57
C ILE A 147 2.23 0.63 -2.22
N ALA A 148 3.40 0.57 -1.58
CA ALA A 148 4.54 -0.19 -2.09
C ALA A 148 4.25 -1.69 -2.12
N CYS A 149 3.62 -2.26 -1.08
CA CYS A 149 3.18 -3.66 -1.05
C CYS A 149 2.19 -3.98 -2.17
N CYS A 150 1.15 -3.13 -2.35
CA CYS A 150 0.18 -3.29 -3.44
C CYS A 150 0.85 -3.35 -4.81
N ARG A 151 1.84 -2.48 -5.04
CA ARG A 151 2.58 -2.43 -6.32
C ARG A 151 3.52 -3.60 -6.50
N ALA A 152 4.22 -4.03 -5.43
CA ALA A 152 5.07 -5.22 -5.47
C ALA A 152 4.24 -6.45 -5.82
N ALA A 153 3.14 -6.69 -5.09
CA ALA A 153 2.26 -7.83 -5.32
C ALA A 153 1.66 -7.82 -6.74
N ALA A 154 1.13 -6.68 -7.21
CA ALA A 154 0.58 -6.56 -8.55
C ALA A 154 1.63 -6.86 -9.64
N THR A 155 2.88 -6.39 -9.44
CA THR A 155 4.00 -6.64 -10.36
C THR A 155 4.41 -8.10 -10.36
N ALA A 156 4.58 -8.71 -9.18
CA ALA A 156 4.95 -10.13 -9.07
C ALA A 156 3.88 -11.07 -9.64
N LEU A 157 2.60 -10.70 -9.53
CA LEU A 157 1.47 -11.43 -10.12
C LEU A 157 1.27 -11.16 -11.62
N ASP A 158 2.06 -10.26 -12.22
CA ASP A 158 1.93 -9.81 -13.62
C ASP A 158 0.51 -9.31 -13.97
N ILE A 159 -0.09 -8.56 -13.04
CA ILE A 159 -1.41 -7.93 -13.25
C ILE A 159 -1.35 -6.42 -13.02
N PRO A 160 -2.13 -5.63 -13.78
CA PRO A 160 -2.20 -4.18 -13.56
C PRO A 160 -2.71 -3.85 -12.15
N LEU A 161 -2.15 -2.82 -11.52
CA LEU A 161 -2.50 -2.40 -10.16
C LEU A 161 -4.01 -2.17 -9.98
N TYR A 162 -4.69 -1.55 -10.96
CA TYR A 162 -6.14 -1.34 -10.88
C TYR A 162 -6.92 -2.66 -10.83
N ARG A 163 -6.40 -3.71 -11.46
CA ARG A 163 -6.99 -5.04 -11.46
C ARG A 163 -6.73 -5.74 -10.13
N PHE A 164 -5.53 -5.60 -9.57
CA PHE A 164 -5.18 -6.13 -8.27
C PHE A 164 -6.09 -5.55 -7.17
N LEU A 165 -6.25 -4.23 -7.13
CA LEU A 165 -7.10 -3.55 -6.14
C LEU A 165 -8.60 -3.69 -6.38
N GLY A 166 -9.03 -3.63 -7.65
CA GLY A 166 -10.45 -3.64 -8.01
C GLY A 166 -11.03 -5.04 -8.26
N GLY A 167 -10.17 -6.08 -8.32
CA GLY A 167 -10.60 -7.44 -8.64
C GLY A 167 -11.33 -7.53 -9.98
N VAL A 168 -12.25 -8.47 -10.10
CA VAL A 168 -13.03 -8.70 -11.34
C VAL A 168 -13.97 -7.54 -11.68
N SER A 169 -14.35 -6.73 -10.70
CA SER A 169 -15.24 -5.58 -10.87
C SER A 169 -14.51 -4.28 -11.22
N GLY A 170 -13.18 -4.27 -11.16
CA GLY A 170 -12.33 -3.10 -11.46
C GLY A 170 -12.21 -2.81 -12.95
N ASN A 171 -13.33 -2.55 -13.64
CA ASN A 171 -13.39 -2.35 -15.09
C ASN A 171 -14.16 -1.09 -15.53
N ARG A 172 -14.50 -0.21 -14.57
CA ARG A 172 -15.21 1.04 -14.85
C ARG A 172 -14.36 2.22 -14.41
N LEU A 173 -14.19 3.20 -15.30
CA LEU A 173 -13.61 4.48 -14.92
C LEU A 173 -14.59 5.22 -14.00
N PRO A 174 -14.10 5.88 -12.93
CA PRO A 174 -14.94 6.74 -12.11
C PRO A 174 -15.41 7.94 -12.91
N VAL A 175 -16.56 8.49 -12.51
CA VAL A 175 -17.00 9.79 -13.03
C VAL A 175 -15.97 10.83 -12.58
N PRO A 176 -15.40 11.62 -13.51
CA PRO A 176 -14.43 12.65 -13.15
C PRO A 176 -15.02 13.65 -12.17
N MET A 177 -14.33 13.86 -11.06
CA MET A 177 -14.59 14.96 -10.15
C MET A 177 -13.43 15.94 -10.29
N MET A 178 -13.72 17.21 -10.46
CA MET A 178 -12.70 18.24 -10.59
C MET A 178 -13.09 19.47 -9.78
N ASN A 179 -12.08 20.16 -9.27
CA ASN A 179 -12.25 21.45 -8.65
C ASN A 179 -12.23 22.51 -9.76
N ILE A 180 -13.36 23.13 -10.01
CA ILE A 180 -13.53 24.15 -11.06
C ILE A 180 -13.44 25.57 -10.48
N LEU A 181 -13.92 25.75 -9.25
CA LEU A 181 -13.95 27.03 -8.55
C LEU A 181 -13.43 26.85 -7.13
N ASN A 182 -12.43 27.64 -6.76
CA ASN A 182 -11.87 27.69 -5.41
C ASN A 182 -12.11 29.06 -4.80
N GLY A 183 -12.36 29.08 -3.48
CA GLY A 183 -12.39 30.27 -2.63
C GLY A 183 -11.57 30.07 -1.36
N GLY A 184 -11.56 31.05 -0.49
CA GLY A 184 -10.93 31.02 0.81
C GLY A 184 -9.42 30.69 0.77
N ALA A 185 -8.97 29.79 1.64
CA ALA A 185 -7.54 29.44 1.78
C ALA A 185 -6.89 28.77 0.56
N HIS A 186 -7.68 28.30 -0.41
CA HIS A 186 -7.21 27.55 -1.58
C HIS A 186 -7.08 28.39 -2.84
N ALA A 187 -7.41 29.67 -2.80
CA ALA A 187 -7.33 30.56 -3.94
C ALA A 187 -6.89 31.96 -3.55
N ALA A 188 -6.04 32.59 -4.37
CA ALA A 188 -5.63 33.99 -4.21
C ALA A 188 -6.59 34.92 -4.96
N ASN A 189 -7.90 34.67 -4.84
CA ASN A 189 -8.95 35.50 -5.45
C ASN A 189 -9.85 36.13 -4.36
N THR A 190 -10.79 36.96 -4.78
CA THR A 190 -11.72 37.66 -3.88
C THR A 190 -13.07 36.98 -3.71
N VAL A 191 -13.17 35.71 -4.11
CA VAL A 191 -14.38 34.88 -3.94
C VAL A 191 -14.23 34.09 -2.64
N ASP A 192 -15.04 34.44 -1.64
CA ASP A 192 -15.13 33.73 -0.36
C ASP A 192 -16.17 32.59 -0.44
#